data_ea73c88aa80812aba6538bcaf886f5fe
#
_entry.id   ea73c88aa80812aba6538bcaf886f5fe
#
_cell.length_a   1.000
_cell.length_b   1.000
_cell.length_c   1.000
_cell.angle_alpha   90.00
_cell.angle_beta   90.00
_cell.angle_gamma   90.00
#
_symmetry.space_group_name_H-M   'P 1'
#
loop_
_entity.id
_entity.type
_entity.pdbx_description
1 polymer ?
#
loop_
_entity_poly.entity_id
_entity_poly.type
_entity_poly.pdbx_seq_one_letter_code
_entity_poly.pdbx_strand_id
1 'polypeptide(L)'
;HDASVCVLTDGVIERFYKEERLTKKKRDKTPYKSIVTVYEEFGQTIDKVVISTPTPNDWWDFGLCCKKLFGVEPEFVCQHHHLQHASLAFYHSGFDRCLTLVIDRNGSNVGNYFRESETIFHCEYPHNITEVYKTFWRIDADDQELFEILESTKRDFPHCEFICDSKFNITKVYESATTLISEHPLENG
;
A
#
# COMPACT_ATOMS: atom_id res chain seq x y z
N HIS A 1 -7.83 3.65 0.75
CA HIS A 1 -9.15 4.09 1.22
C HIS A 1 -10.25 3.90 0.17
N ASP A 2 -9.91 3.94 -1.11
CA ASP A 2 -10.84 3.81 -2.23
C ASP A 2 -10.40 2.63 -3.09
N ALA A 3 -11.35 1.89 -3.66
CA ALA A 3 -11.05 0.91 -4.66
C ALA A 3 -10.87 1.56 -6.03
N SER A 4 -9.97 1.01 -6.82
CA SER A 4 -9.74 1.43 -8.22
C SER A 4 -9.30 0.26 -9.07
N VAL A 5 -9.55 0.36 -10.38
CA VAL A 5 -9.08 -0.60 -11.37
C VAL A 5 -8.33 0.16 -12.47
N CYS A 6 -7.20 -0.38 -12.86
CA CYS A 6 -6.36 0.15 -13.93
C CYS A 6 -6.18 -0.92 -15.01
N VAL A 7 -6.31 -0.54 -16.27
CA VAL A 7 -6.01 -1.39 -17.42
C VAL A 7 -4.74 -0.88 -18.08
N LEU A 8 -3.78 -1.79 -18.26
CA LEU A 8 -2.52 -1.49 -18.94
C LEU A 8 -2.38 -2.39 -20.16
N THR A 9 -1.88 -1.80 -21.24
CA THR A 9 -1.45 -2.52 -22.44
C THR A 9 -0.01 -2.12 -22.75
N ASP A 10 0.89 -3.09 -22.77
CA ASP A 10 2.33 -2.86 -23.04
C ASP A 10 2.95 -1.75 -22.17
N GLY A 11 2.55 -1.68 -20.89
CA GLY A 11 3.02 -0.70 -19.92
C GLY A 11 2.34 0.68 -19.99
N VAL A 12 1.41 0.87 -20.92
CA VAL A 12 0.64 2.11 -21.05
C VAL A 12 -0.70 1.97 -20.34
N ILE A 13 -1.05 2.98 -19.54
CA ILE A 13 -2.37 3.05 -18.89
C ILE A 13 -3.41 3.42 -19.94
N GLU A 14 -4.30 2.50 -20.26
CA GLU A 14 -5.42 2.75 -21.17
C GLU A 14 -6.66 3.25 -20.45
N ARG A 15 -6.93 2.69 -19.24
CA ARG A 15 -8.08 3.07 -18.43
C ARG A 15 -7.72 3.07 -16.96
N PHE A 16 -8.36 3.98 -16.24
CA PHE A 16 -8.31 4.06 -14.80
C PHE A 16 -9.68 4.43 -14.24
N TYR A 17 -10.25 3.56 -13.43
CA TYR A 17 -11.55 3.73 -12.80
C TYR A 17 -11.40 3.78 -11.29
N LYS A 18 -11.94 4.84 -10.67
CA LYS A 18 -12.16 4.88 -9.22
C LYS A 18 -13.60 4.45 -8.95
N GLU A 19 -13.76 3.48 -8.07
CA GLU A 19 -15.08 2.94 -7.72
C GLU A 19 -16.04 4.02 -7.23
N GLU A 20 -15.59 4.91 -6.36
CA GLU A 20 -16.39 6.03 -5.85
C GLU A 20 -16.94 6.95 -6.95
N ARG A 21 -16.29 7.06 -8.10
CA ARG A 21 -16.75 7.87 -9.23
C ARG A 21 -17.89 7.20 -9.98
N LEU A 22 -17.86 5.88 -10.04
CA LEU A 22 -18.88 5.07 -10.70
C LEU A 22 -20.10 4.86 -9.81
N THR A 23 -19.87 4.57 -8.52
CA THR A 23 -20.94 4.28 -7.56
C THR A 23 -21.55 5.54 -6.93
N LYS A 24 -20.87 6.69 -7.00
CA LYS A 24 -21.20 7.94 -6.28
C LYS A 24 -21.15 7.79 -4.75
N LYS A 25 -20.54 6.71 -4.25
CA LYS A 25 -20.33 6.47 -2.83
C LYS A 25 -18.90 6.82 -2.47
N LYS A 26 -18.71 7.85 -1.64
CA LYS A 26 -17.38 8.29 -1.22
C LYS A 26 -16.66 7.19 -0.44
N ARG A 27 -15.38 6.99 -0.74
CA ARG A 27 -14.53 5.97 -0.10
C ARG A 27 -15.07 4.54 -0.29
N ASP A 28 -15.64 4.24 -1.46
CA ASP A 28 -16.10 2.89 -1.77
C ASP A 28 -14.89 1.95 -1.95
N LYS A 29 -14.81 0.94 -1.08
CA LYS A 29 -13.69 -0.01 -1.01
C LYS A 29 -13.89 -1.25 -1.87
N THR A 30 -15.05 -1.39 -2.50
CA THR A 30 -15.45 -2.61 -3.20
C THR A 30 -15.44 -2.40 -4.72
N PRO A 31 -14.44 -2.89 -5.48
CA PRO A 31 -14.20 -2.52 -6.89
C PRO A 31 -15.15 -3.17 -7.90
N TYR A 32 -16.31 -3.65 -7.49
CA TYR A 32 -17.18 -4.45 -8.36
C TYR A 32 -17.68 -3.71 -9.60
N LYS A 33 -18.07 -2.45 -9.47
CA LYS A 33 -18.56 -1.70 -10.62
C LYS A 33 -17.44 -1.37 -11.60
N SER A 34 -16.25 -1.05 -11.07
CA SER A 34 -15.05 -0.84 -11.90
C SER A 34 -14.65 -2.13 -12.64
N ILE A 35 -14.69 -3.29 -11.96
CA ILE A 35 -14.38 -4.59 -12.57
C ILE A 35 -15.39 -4.90 -13.70
N VAL A 36 -16.69 -4.71 -13.45
CA VAL A 36 -17.74 -4.94 -14.46
C VAL A 36 -17.56 -3.99 -15.64
N THR A 37 -17.28 -2.71 -15.39
CA THR A 37 -17.02 -1.73 -16.47
C THR A 37 -15.84 -2.14 -17.34
N VAL A 38 -14.74 -2.62 -16.74
CA VAL A 38 -13.60 -3.15 -17.51
C VAL A 38 -14.01 -4.38 -18.32
N TYR A 39 -14.81 -5.27 -17.75
CA TYR A 39 -15.30 -6.43 -18.47
C TYR A 39 -16.19 -6.06 -19.66
N GLU A 40 -17.06 -5.07 -19.51
CA GLU A 40 -17.91 -4.58 -20.60
C GLU A 40 -17.11 -3.93 -21.73
N GLU A 41 -15.97 -3.28 -21.43
CA GLU A 41 -15.12 -2.62 -22.43
C GLU A 41 -14.12 -3.58 -23.09
N PHE A 42 -13.49 -4.46 -22.33
CA PHE A 42 -12.36 -5.28 -22.76
C PHE A 42 -12.70 -6.76 -22.89
N GLY A 43 -13.75 -7.22 -22.19
CA GLY A 43 -14.17 -8.63 -22.23
C GLY A 43 -13.06 -9.58 -21.81
N GLN A 44 -12.85 -10.62 -22.63
CA GLN A 44 -11.82 -11.64 -22.40
C GLN A 44 -10.46 -11.32 -23.02
N THR A 45 -10.21 -10.08 -23.42
CA THR A 45 -8.89 -9.67 -23.91
C THR A 45 -7.90 -9.42 -22.76
N ILE A 46 -8.37 -9.43 -21.51
CA ILE A 46 -7.52 -9.33 -20.34
C ILE A 46 -6.79 -10.66 -20.14
N ASP A 47 -5.48 -10.66 -20.25
CA ASP A 47 -4.63 -11.84 -20.12
C ASP A 47 -3.98 -11.99 -18.74
N LYS A 48 -3.96 -10.91 -17.94
CA LYS A 48 -3.40 -10.89 -16.60
C LYS A 48 -4.21 -10.01 -15.66
N VAL A 49 -4.46 -10.51 -14.46
CA VAL A 49 -5.11 -9.77 -13.37
C VAL A 49 -4.18 -9.74 -12.16
N VAL A 50 -3.90 -8.54 -11.64
CA VAL A 50 -3.14 -8.35 -10.42
C VAL A 50 -4.00 -7.60 -9.42
N ILE A 51 -4.14 -8.16 -8.22
CA ILE A 51 -4.89 -7.56 -7.11
C ILE A 51 -3.92 -7.11 -6.04
N SER A 52 -3.92 -5.82 -5.74
CA SER A 52 -3.13 -5.21 -4.68
C SER A 52 -4.05 -4.69 -3.58
N THR A 53 -3.84 -5.16 -2.36
CA THR A 53 -4.61 -4.73 -1.18
C THR A 53 -3.77 -4.88 0.09
N PRO A 54 -3.88 -3.96 1.07
CA PRO A 54 -3.17 -4.06 2.34
C PRO A 54 -3.75 -5.13 3.28
N THR A 55 -4.99 -5.60 3.01
CA THR A 55 -5.69 -6.57 3.88
C THR A 55 -6.01 -7.86 3.14
N PRO A 56 -5.52 -9.03 3.62
CA PRO A 56 -5.74 -10.31 2.96
C PRO A 56 -7.19 -10.79 2.92
N ASN A 57 -8.02 -10.34 3.86
CA ASN A 57 -9.35 -10.93 4.06
C ASN A 57 -10.39 -10.57 2.97
N ASP A 58 -10.17 -9.49 2.23
CA ASP A 58 -11.12 -9.01 1.21
C ASP A 58 -10.84 -9.58 -0.20
N TRP A 59 -9.88 -10.47 -0.35
CA TRP A 59 -9.35 -10.87 -1.66
C TRP A 59 -10.16 -11.90 -2.40
N TRP A 60 -10.71 -12.86 -1.65
CA TRP A 60 -11.35 -14.02 -2.24
C TRP A 60 -12.51 -13.64 -3.14
N ASP A 61 -13.33 -12.69 -2.70
CA ASP A 61 -14.51 -12.28 -3.45
C ASP A 61 -14.12 -11.52 -4.73
N PHE A 62 -13.14 -10.64 -4.67
CA PHE A 62 -12.66 -9.88 -5.84
C PHE A 62 -11.93 -10.79 -6.82
N GLY A 63 -11.06 -11.66 -6.31
CA GLY A 63 -10.35 -12.64 -7.11
C GLY A 63 -11.30 -13.60 -7.82
N LEU A 64 -12.29 -14.11 -7.11
CA LEU A 64 -13.30 -14.99 -7.69
C LEU A 64 -14.14 -14.26 -8.76
N CYS A 65 -14.48 -13.00 -8.53
CA CYS A 65 -15.18 -12.17 -9.50
C CYS A 65 -14.33 -11.99 -10.78
N CYS A 66 -13.07 -11.60 -10.63
CA CYS A 66 -12.15 -11.45 -11.77
C CYS A 66 -11.96 -12.77 -12.53
N LYS A 67 -11.73 -13.88 -11.82
CA LYS A 67 -11.61 -15.21 -12.44
C LYS A 67 -12.84 -15.61 -13.24
N LYS A 68 -14.04 -15.36 -12.71
CA LYS A 68 -15.30 -15.67 -13.41
C LYS A 68 -15.52 -14.81 -14.64
N LEU A 69 -15.18 -13.53 -14.57
CA LEU A 69 -15.42 -12.59 -15.67
C LEU A 69 -14.37 -12.71 -16.77
N PHE A 70 -13.09 -12.70 -16.39
CA PHE A 70 -11.98 -12.65 -17.37
C PHE A 70 -11.43 -14.04 -17.72
N GLY A 71 -11.76 -15.09 -16.96
CA GLY A 71 -11.21 -16.43 -17.17
C GLY A 71 -9.74 -16.59 -16.74
N VAL A 72 -9.17 -15.58 -16.06
CA VAL A 72 -7.77 -15.52 -15.64
C VAL A 72 -7.66 -15.69 -14.12
N GLU A 73 -6.68 -16.48 -13.66
CA GLU A 73 -6.37 -16.60 -12.24
C GLU A 73 -5.66 -15.33 -11.77
N PRO A 74 -6.20 -14.62 -10.77
CA PRO A 74 -5.58 -13.39 -10.29
C PRO A 74 -4.27 -13.66 -9.51
N GLU A 75 -3.27 -12.82 -9.73
CA GLU A 75 -2.10 -12.72 -8.87
C GLU A 75 -2.37 -11.73 -7.73
N PHE A 76 -2.02 -12.11 -6.51
CA PHE A 76 -2.20 -11.25 -5.35
C PHE A 76 -0.87 -10.65 -4.90
N VAL A 77 -0.83 -9.33 -4.78
CA VAL A 77 0.30 -8.58 -4.25
C VAL A 77 -0.12 -7.92 -2.95
N CYS A 78 0.39 -8.44 -1.85
CA CYS A 78 0.14 -7.87 -0.53
C CYS A 78 1.43 -7.77 0.29
N GLN A 79 1.35 -7.14 1.44
CA GLN A 79 2.41 -7.06 2.45
C GLN A 79 3.61 -6.15 2.11
N HIS A 80 3.59 -5.43 1.00
CA HIS A 80 4.68 -4.52 0.62
C HIS A 80 4.13 -3.12 0.30
N HIS A 81 3.41 -2.54 1.25
CA HIS A 81 2.72 -1.26 1.05
C HIS A 81 3.70 -0.16 0.61
N HIS A 82 4.80 0.01 1.33
CA HIS A 82 5.81 0.99 0.96
C HIS A 82 6.53 0.66 -0.34
N LEU A 83 6.75 -0.62 -0.65
CA LEU A 83 7.31 -1.03 -1.94
C LEU A 83 6.39 -0.65 -3.10
N GLN A 84 5.08 -0.77 -2.93
CA GLN A 84 4.12 -0.35 -3.96
C GLN A 84 4.16 1.15 -4.21
N HIS A 85 4.25 1.96 -3.13
CA HIS A 85 4.43 3.41 -3.25
C HIS A 85 5.76 3.77 -3.93
N ALA A 86 6.85 3.12 -3.52
CA ALA A 86 8.17 3.34 -4.11
C ALA A 86 8.20 2.97 -5.60
N SER A 87 7.63 1.82 -5.97
CA SER A 87 7.53 1.37 -7.37
C SER A 87 6.75 2.37 -8.20
N LEU A 88 5.58 2.81 -7.73
CA LEU A 88 4.78 3.80 -8.44
C LEU A 88 5.56 5.09 -8.65
N ALA A 89 6.18 5.63 -7.60
CA ALA A 89 6.96 6.86 -7.69
C ALA A 89 8.16 6.72 -8.63
N PHE A 90 8.90 5.62 -8.53
CA PHE A 90 10.09 5.37 -9.33
C PHE A 90 9.76 5.26 -10.83
N TYR A 91 8.82 4.39 -11.21
CA TYR A 91 8.49 4.19 -12.63
C TYR A 91 7.83 5.42 -13.28
N HIS A 92 7.16 6.26 -12.50
CA HIS A 92 6.63 7.53 -13.00
C HIS A 92 7.64 8.69 -13.01
N SER A 93 8.78 8.56 -12.31
CA SER A 93 9.78 9.63 -12.23
C SER A 93 10.56 9.86 -13.52
N GLY A 94 10.70 8.80 -14.33
CA GLY A 94 11.58 8.80 -15.51
C GLY A 94 13.07 8.71 -15.19
N PHE A 95 13.45 8.44 -13.92
CA PHE A 95 14.85 8.22 -13.55
C PHE A 95 15.27 6.77 -13.79
N ASP A 96 16.47 6.57 -14.32
CA ASP A 96 17.06 5.21 -14.41
C ASP A 96 17.53 4.70 -13.06
N ARG A 97 17.92 5.61 -12.14
CA ARG A 97 18.36 5.30 -10.79
C ARG A 97 18.07 6.46 -9.82
N CYS A 98 17.53 6.14 -8.66
CA CYS A 98 17.26 7.14 -7.62
C CYS A 98 17.15 6.50 -6.22
N LEU A 99 17.07 7.37 -5.21
CA LEU A 99 16.53 7.02 -3.91
C LEU A 99 15.06 7.41 -3.87
N THR A 100 14.20 6.49 -3.47
CA THR A 100 12.77 6.76 -3.27
C THR A 100 12.48 6.73 -1.78
N LEU A 101 11.95 7.85 -1.28
CA LEU A 101 11.53 8.00 0.11
C LEU A 101 10.00 7.82 0.20
N VAL A 102 9.57 6.88 1.00
CA VAL A 102 8.15 6.67 1.32
C VAL A 102 7.91 7.13 2.74
N ILE A 103 7.02 8.09 2.89
CA ILE A 103 6.57 8.63 4.17
C ILE A 103 5.07 8.45 4.22
N ASP A 104 4.60 7.47 4.99
CA ASP A 104 3.19 7.17 5.11
C ASP A 104 2.76 7.14 6.59
N ARG A 105 1.46 7.37 6.83
CA ARG A 105 0.91 7.29 8.18
C ARG A 105 0.98 5.88 8.74
N ASN A 106 0.64 4.90 7.92
CA ASN A 106 0.53 3.50 8.27
C ASN A 106 0.87 2.62 7.07
N GLY A 107 2.06 2.06 7.06
CA GLY A 107 2.44 1.02 6.13
C GLY A 107 1.93 -0.37 6.55
N SER A 108 2.55 -1.40 6.04
CA SER A 108 2.24 -2.78 6.38
C SER A 108 2.50 -3.09 7.85
N ASN A 109 1.69 -3.97 8.43
CA ASN A 109 1.99 -4.53 9.74
C ASN A 109 3.20 -5.48 9.64
N VAL A 110 4.08 -5.40 10.62
CA VAL A 110 5.16 -6.35 10.84
C VAL A 110 4.88 -7.07 12.15
N GLY A 111 4.49 -8.32 12.03
CA GLY A 111 3.89 -9.04 13.17
C GLY A 111 2.64 -8.34 13.69
N ASN A 112 2.39 -8.48 14.98
CA ASN A 112 1.21 -7.88 15.63
C ASN A 112 1.49 -6.51 16.26
N TYR A 113 2.76 -6.09 16.34
CA TYR A 113 3.18 -5.00 17.22
C TYR A 113 3.81 -3.81 16.52
N PHE A 114 4.21 -3.96 15.25
CA PHE A 114 4.88 -2.90 14.50
C PHE A 114 4.17 -2.59 13.20
N ARG A 115 4.30 -1.34 12.77
CA ARG A 115 3.92 -0.87 11.44
C ARG A 115 5.06 -0.15 10.78
N GLU A 116 5.20 -0.31 9.48
CA GLU A 116 6.07 0.52 8.69
C GLU A 116 5.68 1.99 8.83
N SER A 117 6.69 2.83 9.04
CA SER A 117 6.56 4.27 9.20
C SER A 117 7.14 5.01 8.01
N GLU A 118 8.45 4.90 7.82
CA GLU A 118 9.18 5.53 6.73
C GLU A 118 10.12 4.50 6.13
N THR A 119 10.30 4.55 4.81
CA THR A 119 11.20 3.62 4.12
C THR A 119 11.95 4.35 3.01
N ILE A 120 13.24 4.08 2.89
CA ILE A 120 14.06 4.51 1.77
C ILE A 120 14.42 3.29 0.93
N PHE A 121 14.16 3.39 -0.36
CA PHE A 121 14.56 2.40 -1.35
C PHE A 121 15.61 2.97 -2.29
N HIS A 122 16.60 2.16 -2.62
CA HIS A 122 17.44 2.36 -3.79
C HIS A 122 16.77 1.70 -4.98
N CYS A 123 16.46 2.48 -5.99
CA CYS A 123 15.75 2.03 -7.19
C CYS A 123 16.66 2.16 -8.40
N GLU A 124 16.68 1.13 -9.24
CA GLU A 124 17.44 1.08 -10.49
C GLU A 124 16.64 0.32 -11.56
N TYR A 125 16.48 0.95 -12.71
CA TYR A 125 15.75 0.37 -13.84
C TYR A 125 16.50 -0.88 -14.37
N PRO A 126 15.81 -1.91 -14.84
CA PRO A 126 14.37 -1.97 -15.07
C PRO A 126 13.54 -2.41 -13.86
N HIS A 127 14.09 -3.12 -12.87
CA HIS A 127 13.27 -3.70 -11.80
C HIS A 127 14.00 -3.96 -10.47
N ASN A 128 15.13 -3.31 -10.26
CA ASN A 128 15.87 -3.44 -9.01
C ASN A 128 15.39 -2.37 -8.01
N ILE A 129 14.59 -2.78 -7.03
CA ILE A 129 14.12 -1.91 -5.94
C ILE A 129 14.53 -2.57 -4.63
N THR A 130 15.53 -2.01 -3.97
CA THR A 130 16.14 -2.56 -2.75
C THR A 130 15.89 -1.63 -1.58
N GLU A 131 15.35 -2.16 -0.50
CA GLU A 131 15.19 -1.45 0.75
C GLU A 131 16.55 -1.19 1.38
N VAL A 132 16.85 0.07 1.70
CA VAL A 132 18.14 0.48 2.30
C VAL A 132 17.98 1.03 3.70
N TYR A 133 16.79 1.52 4.05
CA TYR A 133 16.47 2.01 5.38
C TYR A 133 14.97 1.90 5.63
N LYS A 134 14.58 1.58 6.87
CA LYS A 134 13.18 1.52 7.28
C LYS A 134 13.04 1.87 8.75
N THR A 135 11.98 2.59 9.09
CA THR A 135 11.55 2.78 10.47
C THR A 135 10.23 2.08 10.73
N PHE A 136 10.09 1.57 11.92
CA PHE A 136 8.84 1.02 12.42
C PHE A 136 8.38 1.79 13.64
N TRP A 137 7.08 1.95 13.79
CA TRP A 137 6.48 2.43 15.01
C TRP A 137 5.64 1.34 15.67
N ARG A 138 5.56 1.42 16.99
CA ARG A 138 4.84 0.46 17.82
C ARG A 138 3.33 0.62 17.72
N ILE A 139 2.61 -0.50 17.59
CA ILE A 139 1.18 -0.60 17.84
C ILE A 139 1.04 -1.12 19.27
N ASP A 140 0.21 -0.49 20.12
CA ASP A 140 0.04 -0.77 21.54
C ASP A 140 0.33 -2.22 21.98
N ALA A 141 1.34 -2.41 22.82
CA ALA A 141 1.68 -3.69 23.44
C ALA A 141 2.24 -3.46 24.85
N ASP A 142 2.15 -4.46 25.71
CA ASP A 142 2.73 -4.48 27.05
C ASP A 142 4.27 -4.51 26.96
N ASP A 143 4.95 -3.78 27.86
CA ASP A 143 6.40 -3.52 27.75
C ASP A 143 7.28 -4.78 27.86
N GLN A 144 6.82 -5.83 28.49
CA GLN A 144 7.62 -7.03 28.75
C GLN A 144 7.65 -8.00 27.54
N GLU A 145 6.55 -8.14 26.83
CA GLU A 145 6.45 -8.93 25.60
C GLU A 145 7.18 -8.25 24.43
N LEU A 146 7.26 -6.92 24.51
CA LEU A 146 7.85 -6.09 23.47
C LEU A 146 9.35 -6.34 23.26
N PHE A 147 10.12 -6.56 24.34
CA PHE A 147 11.56 -6.67 24.24
C PHE A 147 12.01 -7.91 23.45
N GLU A 148 11.39 -9.05 23.69
CA GLU A 148 11.73 -10.29 22.98
C GLU A 148 11.33 -10.21 21.50
N ILE A 149 10.19 -9.61 21.22
CA ILE A 149 9.70 -9.40 19.86
C ILE A 149 10.57 -8.38 19.11
N LEU A 150 11.01 -7.31 19.79
CA LEU A 150 11.90 -6.31 19.22
C LEU A 150 13.22 -6.94 18.78
N GLU A 151 13.83 -7.77 19.63
CA GLU A 151 15.11 -8.44 19.34
C GLU A 151 14.99 -9.49 18.23
N SER A 152 13.84 -10.19 18.13
CA SER A 152 13.61 -11.09 17.00
C SER A 152 13.40 -10.32 15.70
N THR A 153 12.61 -9.25 15.73
CA THR A 153 12.31 -8.42 14.55
C THR A 153 13.55 -7.68 14.05
N LYS A 154 14.43 -7.22 14.93
CA LYS A 154 15.72 -6.63 14.55
C LYS A 154 16.63 -7.60 13.79
N ARG A 155 16.57 -8.90 14.09
CA ARG A 155 17.32 -9.92 13.35
C ARG A 155 16.83 -10.08 11.92
N ASP A 156 15.54 -10.00 11.73
CA ASP A 156 14.92 -10.13 10.41
C ASP A 156 15.10 -8.86 9.55
N PHE A 157 15.27 -7.71 10.21
CA PHE A 157 15.42 -6.39 9.58
C PHE A 157 16.66 -5.64 10.13
N PRO A 158 17.89 -6.10 9.83
CA PRO A 158 19.12 -5.57 10.44
C PRO A 158 19.45 -4.12 10.03
N HIS A 159 18.86 -3.62 8.94
CA HIS A 159 19.01 -2.25 8.45
C HIS A 159 17.88 -1.32 8.89
N CYS A 160 17.00 -1.79 9.77
CA CYS A 160 15.84 -1.05 10.24
C CYS A 160 16.07 -0.41 11.60
N GLU A 161 15.46 0.74 11.80
CA GLU A 161 15.39 1.43 13.07
C GLU A 161 13.98 1.32 13.65
N PHE A 162 13.89 0.94 14.92
CA PHE A 162 12.62 0.79 15.63
C PHE A 162 12.39 1.99 16.52
N ILE A 163 11.38 2.76 16.18
CA ILE A 163 10.94 3.91 16.97
C ILE A 163 9.78 3.48 17.84
N CYS A 164 10.02 3.43 19.14
CA CYS A 164 9.01 2.99 20.12
C CYS A 164 7.93 4.05 20.43
N ASP A 165 8.07 5.26 19.92
CA ASP A 165 7.10 6.35 20.11
C ASP A 165 6.58 6.83 18.76
N SER A 166 5.27 6.73 18.57
CA SER A 166 4.56 7.21 17.38
C SER A 166 4.70 8.73 17.13
N LYS A 167 5.16 9.48 18.12
CA LYS A 167 5.34 10.94 18.01
C LYS A 167 6.49 11.35 17.10
N PHE A 168 7.44 10.45 16.81
CA PHE A 168 8.60 10.76 15.96
C PHE A 168 8.40 10.47 14.48
N ASN A 169 7.24 9.94 14.11
CA ASN A 169 6.90 9.81 12.69
C ASN A 169 6.49 11.17 12.12
N ILE A 170 7.05 11.55 10.97
CA ILE A 170 6.81 12.88 10.37
C ILE A 170 5.33 13.11 10.06
N THR A 171 4.61 12.08 9.66
CA THR A 171 3.16 12.17 9.39
C THR A 171 2.36 12.35 10.67
N LYS A 172 2.79 11.75 11.77
CA LYS A 172 2.17 11.94 13.10
C LYS A 172 2.45 13.32 13.66
N VAL A 173 3.65 13.86 13.44
CA VAL A 173 3.98 15.25 13.79
C VAL A 173 3.08 16.21 13.02
N TYR A 174 2.92 16.00 11.71
CA TYR A 174 2.02 16.79 10.88
C TYR A 174 0.56 16.71 11.36
N GLU A 175 0.06 15.48 11.66
CA GLU A 175 -1.29 15.26 12.19
C GLU A 175 -1.50 16.02 13.52
N SER A 176 -0.55 15.91 14.45
CA SER A 176 -0.61 16.60 15.74
C SER A 176 -0.61 18.12 15.58
N ALA A 177 0.25 18.65 14.71
CA ALA A 177 0.30 20.08 14.43
C ALA A 177 -1.02 20.57 13.80
N THR A 178 -1.58 19.81 12.87
CA THR A 178 -2.86 20.14 12.23
C THR A 178 -4.01 20.13 13.23
N THR A 179 -4.03 19.16 14.13
CA THR A 179 -5.05 19.08 15.21
C THR A 179 -4.97 20.29 16.14
N LEU A 180 -3.75 20.69 16.52
CA LEU A 180 -3.53 21.89 17.37
C LEU A 180 -3.99 23.18 16.69
N ILE A 181 -3.83 23.30 15.37
CA ILE A 181 -4.19 24.51 14.62
C ILE A 181 -5.68 24.57 14.32
N SER A 182 -6.31 23.42 14.03
CA SER A 182 -7.69 23.38 13.53
C SER A 182 -8.77 23.41 14.62
N GLU A 183 -8.41 23.22 15.90
CA GLU A 183 -9.36 23.03 17.03
C GLU A 183 -10.39 21.91 16.79
N HIS A 184 -10.31 21.21 15.68
CA HIS A 184 -11.15 20.06 15.36
C HIS A 184 -10.30 18.80 15.23
N PRO A 185 -10.64 17.72 15.93
CA PRO A 185 -9.99 16.44 15.69
C PRO A 185 -10.21 16.07 14.21
N LEU A 186 -9.13 15.77 13.50
CA LEU A 186 -9.24 15.20 12.17
C LEU A 186 -10.07 13.93 12.32
N GLU A 187 -11.28 13.93 11.77
CA GLU A 187 -12.07 12.70 11.68
C GLU A 187 -11.17 11.63 11.07
N ASN A 188 -11.08 10.50 11.75
CA ASN A 188 -10.27 9.37 11.30
C ASN A 188 -10.60 9.04 9.85
N GLY A 189 -9.71 9.45 8.95
CA GLY A 189 -9.86 9.23 7.53
C GLY A 189 -9.50 7.82 7.11
#